data_d78a8563ef5d041778abecf8f8e8a6fa
#
_entry.id   d78a8563ef5d041778abecf8f8e8a6fa
#
_cell.length_a   1.000
_cell.length_b   1.000
_cell.length_c   1.000
_cell.angle_alpha   90.00
_cell.angle_beta   90.00
_cell.angle_gamma   90.00
#
_symmetry.space_group_name_H-M   'P 1'
#
loop_
_entity.id
_entity.type
_entity.pdbx_description
1 polymer ?
#
loop_
_entity_poly.entity_id
_entity_poly.type
_entity_poly.pdbx_seq_one_letter_code
_entity_poly.pdbx_strand_id
1 'polypeptide(L)'
;ANIKGLENTTNAITYQKQALTNETAGMISSLQVQMKAMKQQLSNYNENIGPTYYKSFQASLLSYEQNTEDLFVVLDGLKMYRMAKMNELDQLKFLLNLEVEYEKALEIR
;
A
#
# COMPACT_ATOMS: atom_id res chain seq x y z
N ALA A 1 -10.93 22.43 -49.11
CA ALA A 1 -11.55 21.23 -48.51
C ALA A 1 -10.56 20.44 -47.68
N ASN A 2 -9.31 20.29 -48.15
CA ASN A 2 -8.30 19.50 -47.44
C ASN A 2 -7.76 20.21 -46.21
N ILE A 3 -7.74 21.53 -46.19
CA ILE A 3 -7.25 22.32 -45.07
C ILE A 3 -8.14 22.14 -43.84
N LYS A 4 -9.46 22.18 -44.02
CA LYS A 4 -10.42 21.96 -42.92
C LYS A 4 -10.37 20.53 -42.41
N GLY A 5 -10.18 19.56 -43.28
CA GLY A 5 -10.02 18.17 -42.89
C GLY A 5 -8.72 17.96 -42.06
N LEU A 6 -7.62 18.58 -42.44
CA LEU A 6 -6.36 18.55 -41.73
C LEU A 6 -6.47 19.27 -40.39
N GLU A 7 -7.12 20.42 -40.34
CA GLU A 7 -7.36 21.16 -39.09
C GLU A 7 -8.19 20.34 -38.11
N ASN A 8 -9.27 19.70 -38.59
CA ASN A 8 -10.11 18.85 -37.75
C ASN A 8 -9.35 17.65 -37.23
N THR A 9 -8.51 17.03 -38.08
CA THR A 9 -7.66 15.89 -37.65
C THR A 9 -6.62 16.34 -36.61
N THR A 10 -6.00 17.49 -36.83
CA THR A 10 -5.04 18.06 -35.88
C THR A 10 -5.71 18.37 -34.56
N ASN A 11 -6.91 18.96 -34.57
CA ASN A 11 -7.67 19.24 -33.35
C ASN A 11 -8.03 17.95 -32.61
N ALA A 12 -8.47 16.91 -33.33
CA ALA A 12 -8.79 15.61 -32.74
C ALA A 12 -7.58 14.99 -32.08
N ILE A 13 -6.40 15.05 -32.71
CA ILE A 13 -5.15 14.55 -32.12
C ILE A 13 -4.78 15.35 -30.86
N THR A 14 -4.94 16.68 -30.91
CA THR A 14 -4.67 17.56 -29.76
C THR A 14 -5.57 17.20 -28.59
N TYR A 15 -6.87 17.00 -28.82
CA TYR A 15 -7.81 16.59 -27.78
C TYR A 15 -7.47 15.21 -27.22
N GLN A 16 -7.07 14.27 -28.08
CA GLN A 16 -6.64 12.93 -27.63
C GLN A 16 -5.40 13.01 -26.76
N LYS A 17 -4.43 13.84 -27.13
CA LYS A 17 -3.21 14.06 -26.33
C LYS A 17 -3.54 14.69 -24.97
N GLN A 18 -4.43 15.68 -24.95
CA GLN A 18 -4.87 16.31 -23.71
C GLN A 18 -5.59 15.31 -22.81
N ALA A 19 -6.48 14.49 -23.35
CA ALA A 19 -7.19 13.47 -22.61
C ALA A 19 -6.22 12.46 -22.00
N LEU A 20 -5.23 12.00 -22.78
CA LEU A 20 -4.22 11.08 -22.31
C LEU A 20 -3.34 11.70 -21.21
N THR A 21 -2.95 12.96 -21.38
CA THR A 21 -2.17 13.69 -20.37
C THR A 21 -2.95 13.85 -19.08
N ASN A 22 -4.23 14.21 -19.17
CA ASN A 22 -5.10 14.34 -18.00
C ASN A 22 -5.32 13.00 -17.30
N GLU A 23 -5.51 11.92 -18.05
CA GLU A 23 -5.66 10.57 -17.53
C GLU A 23 -4.40 10.14 -16.79
N THR A 24 -3.22 10.36 -17.38
CA THR A 24 -1.93 10.04 -16.78
C THR A 24 -1.71 10.86 -15.51
N ALA A 25 -2.01 12.15 -15.53
CA ALA A 25 -1.89 13.01 -14.35
C ALA A 25 -2.83 12.55 -13.23
N GLY A 26 -4.06 12.16 -13.57
CA GLY A 26 -5.01 11.60 -12.60
C GLY A 26 -4.52 10.30 -11.99
N MET A 27 -3.93 9.43 -12.80
CA MET A 27 -3.35 8.17 -12.34
C MET A 27 -2.18 8.41 -11.39
N ILE A 28 -1.27 9.33 -11.74
CA ILE A 28 -0.13 9.70 -10.88
C ILE A 28 -0.62 10.24 -9.54
N SER A 29 -1.60 11.16 -9.56
CA SER A 29 -2.18 11.72 -8.35
C SER A 29 -2.82 10.65 -7.46
N SER A 30 -3.58 9.72 -8.06
CA SER A 30 -4.19 8.60 -7.35
C SER A 30 -3.14 7.69 -6.70
N LEU A 31 -2.06 7.37 -7.43
CA LEU A 31 -0.96 6.56 -6.91
C LEU A 31 -0.26 7.25 -5.75
N GLN A 32 -0.06 8.56 -5.83
CA GLN A 32 0.54 9.32 -4.73
C GLN A 32 -0.31 9.26 -3.46
N VAL A 33 -1.62 9.41 -3.59
CA VAL A 33 -2.55 9.31 -2.46
C VAL A 33 -2.52 7.91 -1.85
N GLN A 34 -2.56 6.87 -2.68
CA GLN A 34 -2.51 5.49 -2.22
C GLN A 34 -1.19 5.18 -1.52
N MET A 35 -0.06 5.62 -2.08
CA MET A 35 1.25 5.40 -1.47
C MET A 35 1.35 6.07 -0.10
N LYS A 36 0.84 7.30 0.01
CA LYS A 36 0.84 8.02 1.29
C LYS A 36 0.00 7.28 2.34
N ALA A 37 -1.18 6.82 1.96
CA ALA A 37 -2.06 6.06 2.85
C ALA A 37 -1.40 4.76 3.31
N MET A 38 -0.75 4.03 2.39
CA MET A 38 -0.06 2.78 2.73
C MET A 38 1.13 3.00 3.63
N LYS A 39 1.89 4.08 3.41
CA LYS A 39 3.01 4.44 4.29
C LYS A 39 2.54 4.73 5.71
N GLN A 40 1.40 5.42 5.85
CA GLN A 40 0.82 5.68 7.16
C GLN A 40 0.36 4.39 7.85
N GLN A 41 -0.27 3.47 7.11
CA GLN A 41 -0.67 2.17 7.64
C GLN A 41 0.54 1.35 8.09
N LEU A 42 1.60 1.30 7.28
CA LEU A 42 2.83 0.58 7.63
C LEU A 42 3.49 1.16 8.87
N SER A 43 3.53 2.49 8.97
CA SER A 43 4.06 3.15 10.16
C SER A 43 3.26 2.76 11.40
N ASN A 44 1.93 2.73 11.31
CA ASN A 44 1.07 2.32 12.41
C ASN A 44 1.29 0.86 12.81
N TYR A 45 1.45 -0.05 11.83
CA TYR A 45 1.77 -1.45 12.13
C TYR A 45 3.13 -1.58 12.83
N ASN A 46 4.12 -0.87 12.33
CA ASN A 46 5.48 -0.94 12.87
C ASN A 46 5.59 -0.32 14.27
N GLU A 47 4.90 0.76 14.53
CA GLU A 47 5.03 1.52 15.78
C GLU A 47 4.02 1.11 16.85
N ASN A 48 2.83 0.65 16.46
CA ASN A 48 1.73 0.41 17.39
C ASN A 48 1.21 -1.02 17.38
N ILE A 49 0.81 -1.53 16.21
CA ILE A 49 0.11 -2.82 16.11
C ILE A 49 1.07 -3.97 16.38
N GLY A 50 2.21 -4.02 15.71
CA GLY A 50 3.21 -5.07 15.93
C GLY A 50 3.70 -5.14 17.37
N PRO A 51 4.17 -4.03 17.95
CA PRO A 51 4.60 -4.02 19.34
C PRO A 51 3.50 -4.39 20.34
N THR A 52 2.24 -4.03 20.08
CA THR A 52 1.12 -4.41 20.95
C THR A 52 0.93 -5.92 20.99
N TYR A 53 0.92 -6.58 19.83
CA TYR A 53 0.83 -8.04 19.77
C TYR A 53 2.06 -8.72 20.39
N TYR A 54 3.24 -8.17 20.18
CA TYR A 54 4.47 -8.72 20.75
C TYR A 54 4.45 -8.64 22.27
N LYS A 55 4.03 -7.51 22.84
CA LYS A 55 3.93 -7.35 24.30
C LYS A 55 2.89 -8.30 24.90
N SER A 56 1.76 -8.47 24.22
CA SER A 56 0.72 -9.41 24.65
C SER A 56 1.25 -10.84 24.65
N PHE A 57 1.99 -11.23 23.62
CA PHE A 57 2.63 -12.54 23.56
C PHE A 57 3.64 -12.73 24.68
N GLN A 58 4.51 -11.74 24.93
CA GLN A 58 5.49 -11.80 26.01
C GLN A 58 4.83 -11.94 27.39
N ALA A 59 3.75 -11.19 27.62
CA ALA A 59 3.01 -11.27 28.87
C ALA A 59 2.40 -12.67 29.08
N SER A 60 1.83 -13.26 28.03
CA SER A 60 1.28 -14.62 28.07
C SER A 60 2.38 -15.65 28.35
N LEU A 61 3.53 -15.50 27.69
CA LEU A 61 4.66 -16.40 27.89
C LEU A 61 5.17 -16.34 29.34
N LEU A 62 5.32 -15.15 29.89
CA LEU A 62 5.74 -14.97 31.27
C LEU A 62 4.72 -15.61 32.24
N SER A 63 3.44 -15.41 32.01
CA SER A 63 2.39 -16.01 32.82
C SER A 63 2.40 -17.54 32.75
N TYR A 64 2.68 -18.09 31.56
CA TYR A 64 2.83 -19.53 31.39
C TYR A 64 4.04 -20.06 32.17
N GLU A 65 5.17 -19.38 32.12
CA GLU A 65 6.34 -19.74 32.88
C GLU A 65 6.12 -19.72 34.39
N GLN A 66 5.21 -18.85 34.85
CA GLN A 66 4.79 -18.75 36.25
C GLN A 66 3.62 -19.69 36.58
N ASN A 67 3.23 -20.57 35.68
CA ASN A 67 2.12 -21.52 35.83
C ASN A 67 0.75 -20.86 36.08
N THR A 68 0.57 -19.63 35.64
CA THR A 68 -0.71 -18.89 35.77
C THR A 68 -1.49 -18.80 34.48
N GLU A 69 -0.94 -19.31 33.37
CA GLU A 69 -1.59 -19.27 32.05
C GLU A 69 -1.44 -20.61 31.34
N ASP A 70 -2.42 -20.93 30.49
CA ASP A 70 -2.43 -22.13 29.67
C ASP A 70 -1.53 -21.96 28.45
N LEU A 71 -0.86 -23.04 28.05
CA LEU A 71 -0.02 -23.08 26.85
C LEU A 71 -0.79 -22.68 25.59
N PHE A 72 -2.07 -23.04 25.47
CA PHE A 72 -2.88 -22.67 24.30
C PHE A 72 -3.03 -21.16 24.15
N VAL A 73 -3.11 -20.42 25.25
CA VAL A 73 -3.17 -18.95 25.22
C VAL A 73 -1.86 -18.37 24.68
N VAL A 74 -0.72 -18.94 25.07
CA VAL A 74 0.59 -18.53 24.58
C VAL A 74 0.71 -18.78 23.07
N LEU A 75 0.28 -19.97 22.63
CA LEU A 75 0.34 -20.33 21.22
C LEU A 75 -0.59 -19.46 20.37
N ASP A 76 -1.77 -19.12 20.90
CA ASP A 76 -2.68 -18.21 20.23
C ASP A 76 -2.09 -16.81 20.12
N GLY A 77 -1.46 -16.31 21.18
CA GLY A 77 -0.75 -15.02 21.16
C GLY A 77 0.37 -14.99 20.13
N LEU A 78 1.14 -16.08 20.02
CA LEU A 78 2.18 -16.21 19.01
C LEU A 78 1.59 -16.19 17.60
N LYS A 79 0.50 -16.90 17.38
CA LYS A 79 -0.21 -16.92 16.10
C LYS A 79 -0.67 -15.51 15.71
N MET A 80 -1.27 -14.78 16.64
CA MET A 80 -1.75 -13.41 16.40
C MET A 80 -0.60 -12.47 16.03
N TYR A 81 0.52 -12.58 16.75
CA TYR A 81 1.71 -11.79 16.45
C TYR A 81 2.25 -12.10 15.05
N ARG A 82 2.32 -13.39 14.68
CA ARG A 82 2.78 -13.81 13.37
C ARG A 82 1.85 -13.29 12.26
N MET A 83 0.54 -13.35 12.47
CA MET A 83 -0.43 -12.82 11.51
C MET A 83 -0.28 -11.32 11.32
N ALA A 84 -0.04 -10.57 12.40
CA ALA A 84 0.20 -9.13 12.31
C ALA A 84 1.47 -8.84 11.49
N LYS A 85 2.54 -9.61 11.69
CA LYS A 85 3.77 -9.47 10.91
C LYS A 85 3.57 -9.83 9.43
N MET A 86 2.81 -10.85 9.14
CA MET A 86 2.48 -11.23 7.76
C MET A 86 1.67 -10.14 7.06
N ASN A 87 0.69 -9.55 7.75
CA ASN A 87 -0.08 -8.44 7.22
C ASN A 87 0.81 -7.22 6.93
N GLU A 88 1.75 -6.92 7.81
CA GLU A 88 2.73 -5.85 7.60
C GLU A 88 3.54 -6.10 6.34
N LEU A 89 4.04 -7.32 6.15
CA LEU A 89 4.80 -7.70 4.95
C LEU A 89 3.95 -7.61 3.68
N ASP A 90 2.70 -8.03 3.72
CA ASP A 90 1.78 -7.94 2.59
C ASP A 90 1.52 -6.48 2.22
N GLN A 91 1.36 -5.61 3.19
CA GLN A 91 1.17 -4.19 2.96
C GLN A 91 2.43 -3.54 2.38
N LEU A 92 3.61 -3.94 2.85
CA LEU A 92 4.87 -3.47 2.29
C LEU A 92 5.00 -3.88 0.83
N LYS A 93 4.68 -5.14 0.52
CA LYS A 93 4.68 -5.64 -0.85
C LYS A 93 3.73 -4.85 -1.75
N PHE A 94 2.54 -4.55 -1.26
CA PHE A 94 1.57 -3.73 -1.97
C PHE A 94 2.10 -2.32 -2.23
N LEU A 95 2.72 -1.70 -1.22
CA LEU A 95 3.36 -0.38 -1.37
C LEU A 95 4.44 -0.38 -2.44
N LEU A 96 5.31 -1.41 -2.44
CA LEU A 96 6.37 -1.54 -3.44
C LEU A 96 5.79 -1.67 -4.85
N ASN A 97 4.69 -2.40 -5.01
CA ASN A 97 4.00 -2.50 -6.28
C ASN A 97 3.43 -1.15 -6.74
N LEU A 98 2.88 -0.36 -5.81
CA LEU A 98 2.42 0.99 -6.11
C LEU A 98 3.56 1.90 -6.56
N GLU A 99 4.71 1.80 -5.92
CA GLU A 99 5.89 2.57 -6.30
C GLU A 99 6.37 2.22 -7.71
N VAL A 100 6.34 0.94 -8.08
CA VAL A 100 6.67 0.49 -9.43
C VAL A 100 5.69 1.07 -10.45
N GLU A 101 4.39 1.01 -10.16
CA GLU A 101 3.37 1.58 -11.04
C GLU A 101 3.53 3.11 -11.18
N TYR A 102 3.87 3.79 -10.09
CA TYR A 102 4.13 5.22 -10.09
C TYR A 102 5.31 5.58 -10.98
N GLU A 103 6.41 4.84 -10.88
CA GLU A 103 7.59 5.04 -11.72
C GLU A 103 7.26 4.81 -13.20
N LYS A 104 6.48 3.77 -13.51
CA LYS A 104 6.03 3.51 -14.88
C LYS A 104 5.16 4.65 -15.41
N ALA A 105 4.26 5.17 -14.59
CA ALA A 105 3.40 6.30 -14.98
C ALA A 105 4.23 7.56 -15.26
N LEU A 106 5.30 7.79 -14.51
CA LEU A 106 6.21 8.91 -14.75
C LEU A 106 6.96 8.76 -16.06
N GLU A 107 7.34 7.55 -16.46
CA GLU A 107 8.02 7.28 -17.72
C GLU A 107 7.14 7.58 -18.93
N ILE A 108 5.84 7.32 -18.82
CA ILE A 108 4.86 7.61 -19.89
C ILE A 108 4.68 9.13 -20.07
N ARG A 109 4.88 9.90 -19.03
CA ARG A 109 4.74 11.36 -19.04
C ARG A 109 5.88 12.04 -19.82
#